data_eb959b00c1c17c1ecf57d17b3fd5437e
#
_entry.id   eb959b00c1c17c1ecf57d17b3fd5437e
#
_cell.length_a   1.000
_cell.length_b   1.000
_cell.length_c   1.000
_cell.angle_alpha   90.00
_cell.angle_beta   90.00
_cell.angle_gamma   90.00
#
_symmetry.space_group_name_H-M   'P 1'
#
loop_
_entity.id
_entity.type
_entity.pdbx_description
1 polymer ?
#
loop_
_entity_poly.entity_id
_entity_poly.type
_entity_poly.pdbx_seq_one_letter_code
_entity_poly.pdbx_strand_id
1 'polypeptide(L)'
;TPYGGEGGMIMKVEPIHKALLSVKGEGKTGKVLLMSASGRRLTQEKLREYAKLDSLTLVCGRYEGVDERVLNYIDEEICIGDYILSGGEFASLVIIEGVVRLLPDVLGNEESAVHESFEKGILDFPQYTKPREYMGLQVPEELISGNHELIKKFRRRQALLKTQKNRPELLEKIQLSDEDRKFLKG
;
A
#
# COMPACT_ATOMS: atom_id res chain seq x y z
N THR A 1 6.01 -21.06 25.76
CA THR A 1 5.28 -20.29 26.79
C THR A 1 6.02 -18.99 27.02
N PRO A 2 5.34 -17.84 27.08
CA PRO A 2 5.98 -16.56 27.39
C PRO A 2 6.48 -16.52 28.84
N TYR A 3 7.50 -15.72 29.08
CA TYR A 3 7.84 -15.31 30.44
C TYR A 3 6.74 -14.38 30.95
N GLY A 4 6.45 -14.44 32.25
CA GLY A 4 5.38 -13.61 32.87
C GLY A 4 4.08 -14.37 33.12
N GLY A 5 3.93 -15.61 32.64
CA GLY A 5 2.81 -16.50 32.98
C GLY A 5 1.51 -16.28 32.23
N GLU A 6 1.52 -15.48 31.13
CA GLU A 6 0.37 -15.35 30.25
C GLU A 6 0.18 -16.61 29.39
N GLY A 7 -1.07 -16.86 28.95
CA GLY A 7 -1.40 -17.99 28.08
C GLY A 7 -0.86 -17.78 26.65
N GLY A 8 -0.83 -18.87 25.87
CA GLY A 8 -0.43 -18.85 24.48
C GLY A 8 1.01 -19.27 24.21
N MET A 9 1.45 -19.07 22.99
CA MET A 9 2.79 -19.41 22.51
C MET A 9 3.43 -18.20 21.83
N ILE A 10 4.74 -18.08 21.98
CA ILE A 10 5.55 -17.08 21.28
C ILE A 10 6.61 -17.81 20.45
N MET A 11 6.85 -17.36 19.24
CA MET A 11 7.91 -17.88 18.38
C MET A 11 9.27 -17.52 18.98
N LYS A 12 10.13 -18.50 19.13
CA LYS A 12 11.46 -18.31 19.74
C LYS A 12 12.39 -17.53 18.83
N VAL A 13 13.26 -16.71 19.43
CA VAL A 13 14.27 -15.92 18.71
C VAL A 13 15.27 -16.80 17.94
N GLU A 14 15.76 -17.89 18.55
CA GLU A 14 16.84 -18.72 17.99
C GLU A 14 16.49 -19.33 16.61
N PRO A 15 15.34 -19.99 16.38
CA PRO A 15 14.98 -20.51 15.06
C PRO A 15 14.87 -19.41 14.00
N ILE A 16 14.27 -18.26 14.35
CA ILE A 16 14.13 -17.12 13.44
C ILE A 16 15.50 -16.57 13.07
N HIS A 17 16.36 -16.33 14.06
CA HIS A 17 17.71 -15.84 13.82
C HIS A 17 18.55 -16.79 12.93
N LYS A 18 18.50 -18.11 13.20
CA LYS A 18 19.18 -19.11 12.36
C LYS A 18 18.67 -19.08 10.92
N ALA A 19 17.36 -18.96 10.70
CA ALA A 19 16.79 -18.83 9.36
C ALA A 19 17.26 -17.55 8.66
N LEU A 20 17.30 -16.41 9.36
CA LEU A 20 17.82 -15.16 8.82
C LEU A 20 19.31 -15.23 8.45
N LEU A 21 20.12 -15.90 9.27
CA LEU A 21 21.54 -16.13 8.96
C LEU A 21 21.72 -17.00 7.70
N SER A 22 20.87 -18.02 7.51
CA SER A 22 20.91 -18.86 6.31
C SER A 22 20.61 -18.05 5.05
N VAL A 23 19.62 -17.17 5.09
CA VAL A 23 19.29 -16.28 3.95
C VAL A 23 20.41 -15.28 3.67
N LYS A 24 20.98 -14.65 4.71
CA LYS A 24 22.11 -13.69 4.56
C LYS A 24 23.40 -14.35 4.05
N GLY A 25 23.65 -15.60 4.40
CA GLY A 25 24.82 -16.36 3.96
C GLY A 25 24.90 -16.60 2.46
N GLU A 26 23.80 -16.43 1.73
CA GLU A 26 23.73 -16.54 0.27
C GLU A 26 24.13 -15.25 -0.47
N GLY A 27 24.72 -14.28 0.20
CA GLY A 27 25.17 -13.00 -0.40
C GLY A 27 24.03 -12.04 -0.77
N LYS A 28 22.81 -12.31 -0.32
CA LYS A 28 21.65 -11.44 -0.55
C LYS A 28 21.67 -10.28 0.45
N THR A 29 21.96 -9.09 -0.05
CA THR A 29 21.84 -7.84 0.70
C THR A 29 20.45 -7.26 0.46
N GLY A 30 19.55 -7.42 1.39
CA GLY A 30 18.20 -6.87 1.29
C GLY A 30 17.66 -6.53 2.67
N LYS A 31 16.56 -5.81 2.72
CA LYS A 31 15.86 -5.53 3.99
C LYS A 31 15.13 -6.76 4.51
N VAL A 32 15.15 -6.92 5.82
CA VAL A 32 14.38 -7.90 6.58
C VAL A 32 13.21 -7.18 7.24
N LEU A 33 12.00 -7.53 6.87
CA LEU A 33 10.77 -6.94 7.41
C LEU A 33 10.03 -7.95 8.29
N LEU A 34 9.60 -7.53 9.47
CA LEU A 34 8.70 -8.31 10.32
C LEU A 34 7.26 -7.80 10.14
N MET A 35 6.35 -8.72 9.84
CA MET A 35 4.92 -8.42 9.86
C MET A 35 4.42 -8.31 11.29
N SER A 36 4.02 -7.11 11.70
CA SER A 36 3.68 -6.80 13.10
C SER A 36 2.57 -5.76 13.19
N ALA A 37 1.66 -5.91 14.13
CA ALA A 37 0.63 -4.90 14.40
C ALA A 37 1.23 -3.59 14.97
N SER A 38 2.38 -3.67 15.63
CA SER A 38 3.11 -2.50 16.17
C SER A 38 3.98 -1.78 15.14
N GLY A 39 4.13 -2.35 13.93
CA GLY A 39 4.95 -1.82 12.86
C GLY A 39 4.43 -0.50 12.26
N ARG A 40 5.28 0.17 11.48
CA ARG A 40 4.88 1.33 10.70
C ARG A 40 3.87 0.92 9.63
N ARG A 41 2.85 1.76 9.43
CA ARG A 41 1.81 1.49 8.44
C ARG A 41 2.38 1.47 7.02
N LEU A 42 2.07 0.42 6.28
CA LEU A 42 2.41 0.29 4.87
C LEU A 42 1.72 1.39 4.06
N THR A 43 2.47 2.02 3.17
CA THR A 43 1.98 3.05 2.25
C THR A 43 2.48 2.77 0.84
N GLN A 44 1.88 3.41 -0.18
CA GLN A 44 2.35 3.32 -1.56
C GLN A 44 3.81 3.78 -1.70
N GLU A 45 4.21 4.81 -0.95
CA GLU A 45 5.58 5.29 -0.92
C GLU A 45 6.55 4.22 -0.39
N LYS A 46 6.16 3.48 0.66
CA LYS A 46 6.96 2.35 1.18
C LYS A 46 7.08 1.22 0.17
N LEU A 47 6.02 0.88 -0.55
CA LEU A 47 6.08 -0.12 -1.61
C LEU A 47 7.06 0.29 -2.72
N ARG A 48 7.09 1.58 -3.08
CA ARG A 48 8.08 2.12 -4.04
C ARG A 48 9.52 2.07 -3.51
N GLU A 49 9.71 2.30 -2.22
CA GLU A 49 11.02 2.13 -1.56
C GLU A 49 11.46 0.67 -1.69
N TYR A 50 10.59 -0.27 -1.36
CA TYR A 50 10.90 -1.70 -1.42
C TYR A 50 11.12 -2.22 -2.85
N ALA A 51 10.41 -1.70 -3.83
CA ALA A 51 10.58 -2.08 -5.24
C ALA A 51 11.96 -1.69 -5.83
N LYS A 52 12.71 -0.82 -5.14
CA LYS A 52 14.07 -0.44 -5.55
C LYS A 52 15.16 -1.32 -4.93
N LEU A 53 14.79 -2.23 -4.03
CA LEU A 53 15.73 -3.11 -3.35
C LEU A 53 16.00 -4.37 -4.18
N ASP A 54 17.19 -4.90 -4.09
CA ASP A 54 17.57 -6.14 -4.77
C ASP A 54 16.85 -7.37 -4.19
N SER A 55 16.51 -7.33 -2.91
CA SER A 55 15.78 -8.40 -2.24
C SER A 55 15.02 -7.92 -1.00
N LEU A 56 13.96 -8.66 -0.63
CA LEU A 56 13.23 -8.52 0.62
C LEU A 56 13.12 -9.87 1.32
N THR A 57 13.37 -9.89 2.61
CA THR A 57 13.07 -11.03 3.48
C THR A 57 11.88 -10.66 4.35
N LEU A 58 10.81 -11.45 4.27
CA LEU A 58 9.58 -11.21 5.03
C LEU A 58 9.44 -12.24 6.14
N VAL A 59 9.46 -11.78 7.39
CA VAL A 59 9.29 -12.62 8.57
C VAL A 59 7.82 -12.61 8.97
N CYS A 60 7.18 -13.79 8.89
CA CYS A 60 5.79 -13.99 9.23
C CYS A 60 5.69 -14.58 10.63
N GLY A 61 5.21 -13.78 11.59
CA GLY A 61 4.90 -14.25 12.94
C GLY A 61 3.63 -15.08 12.98
N ARG A 62 3.51 -15.93 14.01
CA ARG A 62 2.34 -16.74 14.35
C ARG A 62 2.09 -16.69 15.86
N TYR A 63 0.95 -17.20 16.29
CA TYR A 63 0.53 -17.26 17.69
C TYR A 63 0.41 -15.85 18.30
N GLU A 64 0.93 -15.64 19.52
CA GLU A 64 0.97 -14.32 20.19
C GLU A 64 2.10 -13.42 19.67
N GLY A 65 2.79 -13.83 18.59
CA GLY A 65 3.87 -13.08 17.97
C GLY A 65 5.24 -13.74 18.11
N VAL A 66 6.28 -12.92 18.03
CA VAL A 66 7.67 -13.34 18.11
C VAL A 66 8.32 -12.81 19.39
N ASP A 67 9.37 -13.49 19.85
CA ASP A 67 10.20 -12.99 20.94
C ASP A 67 10.77 -11.61 20.58
N GLU A 68 10.64 -10.64 21.48
CA GLU A 68 11.03 -9.23 21.25
C GLU A 68 12.50 -9.10 20.79
N ARG A 69 13.37 -10.00 21.20
CA ARG A 69 14.78 -10.02 20.78
C ARG A 69 14.96 -10.24 19.28
N VAL A 70 13.94 -10.70 18.55
CA VAL A 70 13.96 -10.80 17.07
C VAL A 70 14.16 -9.44 16.44
N LEU A 71 13.69 -8.35 17.06
CA LEU A 71 13.84 -6.98 16.58
C LEU A 71 15.30 -6.57 16.36
N ASN A 72 16.26 -7.20 17.07
CA ASN A 72 17.69 -6.95 16.86
C ASN A 72 18.24 -7.52 15.54
N TYR A 73 17.47 -8.32 14.83
CA TYR A 73 17.87 -9.02 13.61
C TYR A 73 17.04 -8.64 12.37
N ILE A 74 16.13 -7.71 12.50
CA ILE A 74 15.29 -7.18 11.42
C ILE A 74 15.60 -5.70 11.20
N ASP A 75 15.23 -5.19 10.03
CA ASP A 75 15.45 -3.79 9.65
C ASP A 75 14.21 -2.93 9.95
N GLU A 76 13.00 -3.49 9.85
CA GLU A 76 11.76 -2.73 10.00
C GLU A 76 10.58 -3.64 10.37
N GLU A 77 9.68 -3.15 11.24
CA GLU A 77 8.36 -3.75 11.46
C GLU A 77 7.34 -3.04 10.57
N ILE A 78 6.48 -3.82 9.89
CA ILE A 78 5.44 -3.30 8.99
C ILE A 78 4.06 -3.79 9.40
N CYS A 79 3.13 -2.83 9.51
CA CYS A 79 1.70 -3.04 9.73
C CYS A 79 0.94 -2.75 8.43
N ILE A 80 0.03 -3.64 8.02
CA ILE A 80 -0.83 -3.41 6.83
C ILE A 80 -2.16 -2.74 7.17
N GLY A 81 -2.49 -2.60 8.46
CA GLY A 81 -3.74 -1.98 8.94
C GLY A 81 -4.01 -2.32 10.40
N ASP A 82 -4.94 -1.57 11.00
CA ASP A 82 -5.29 -1.65 12.41
C ASP A 82 -6.30 -2.79 12.64
N TYR A 83 -5.87 -4.02 12.42
CA TYR A 83 -6.62 -5.26 12.63
C TYR A 83 -5.67 -6.43 12.83
N ILE A 84 -6.15 -7.51 13.44
CA ILE A 84 -5.35 -8.68 13.78
C ILE A 84 -5.62 -9.81 12.80
N LEU A 85 -4.55 -10.46 12.34
CA LEU A 85 -4.55 -11.67 11.54
C LEU A 85 -3.95 -12.85 12.34
N SER A 86 -4.28 -14.08 11.95
CA SER A 86 -3.74 -15.29 12.59
C SER A 86 -2.24 -15.49 12.37
N GLY A 87 -1.64 -14.75 11.42
CA GLY A 87 -0.22 -14.82 11.09
C GLY A 87 0.16 -13.78 10.05
N GLY A 88 1.46 -13.64 9.79
CA GLY A 88 2.02 -12.62 8.90
C GLY A 88 1.94 -12.94 7.40
N GLU A 89 1.48 -14.14 7.00
CA GLU A 89 1.56 -14.59 5.61
C GLU A 89 0.71 -13.75 4.66
N PHE A 90 -0.53 -13.45 5.03
CA PHE A 90 -1.40 -12.59 4.19
C PHE A 90 -0.90 -11.14 4.14
N ALA A 91 -0.33 -10.64 5.25
CA ALA A 91 0.32 -9.34 5.27
C ALA A 91 1.51 -9.30 4.31
N SER A 92 2.32 -10.36 4.28
CA SER A 92 3.44 -10.51 3.36
C SER A 92 2.99 -10.57 1.90
N LEU A 93 1.88 -11.27 1.60
CA LEU A 93 1.32 -11.30 0.24
C LEU A 93 0.87 -9.92 -0.25
N VAL A 94 0.33 -9.07 0.64
CA VAL A 94 -0.01 -7.68 0.29
C VAL A 94 1.25 -6.90 -0.11
N ILE A 95 2.36 -7.07 0.62
CA ILE A 95 3.63 -6.42 0.28
C ILE A 95 4.18 -6.96 -1.04
N ILE A 96 4.18 -8.29 -1.23
CA ILE A 96 4.67 -8.94 -2.45
C ILE A 96 3.90 -8.41 -3.67
N GLU A 97 2.57 -8.44 -3.63
CA GLU A 97 1.73 -7.91 -4.71
C GLU A 97 2.02 -6.44 -4.98
N GLY A 98 2.03 -5.61 -3.93
CA GLY A 98 2.27 -4.18 -4.05
C GLY A 98 3.66 -3.84 -4.60
N VAL A 99 4.69 -4.64 -4.29
CA VAL A 99 6.06 -4.45 -4.81
C VAL A 99 6.18 -4.97 -6.23
N VAL A 100 5.72 -6.21 -6.49
CA VAL A 100 5.90 -6.88 -7.78
C VAL A 100 5.26 -6.09 -8.92
N ARG A 101 4.06 -5.53 -8.71
CA ARG A 101 3.41 -4.70 -9.73
C ARG A 101 4.13 -3.37 -10.04
N LEU A 102 5.08 -2.96 -9.19
CA LEU A 102 5.91 -1.77 -9.40
C LEU A 102 7.26 -2.06 -10.08
N LEU A 103 7.58 -3.33 -10.29
CA LEU A 103 8.79 -3.72 -11.02
C LEU A 103 8.61 -3.46 -12.52
N PRO A 104 9.70 -3.11 -13.24
CA PRO A 104 9.67 -2.95 -14.68
C PRO A 104 9.08 -4.18 -15.38
N ASP A 105 8.38 -3.99 -16.48
CA ASP A 105 7.84 -5.04 -17.35
C ASP A 105 6.78 -5.98 -16.72
N VAL A 106 6.35 -5.74 -15.48
CA VAL A 106 5.31 -6.55 -14.83
C VAL A 106 3.91 -6.09 -15.21
N LEU A 107 3.66 -4.79 -15.27
CA LEU A 107 2.38 -4.24 -15.76
C LEU A 107 2.47 -4.03 -17.27
N GLY A 108 1.47 -4.50 -18.01
CA GLY A 108 1.41 -4.35 -19.47
C GLY A 108 1.24 -2.90 -19.96
N ASN A 109 1.02 -1.95 -19.06
CA ASN A 109 0.99 -0.52 -19.34
C ASN A 109 1.63 0.22 -18.15
N GLU A 110 2.84 0.73 -18.34
CA GLU A 110 3.58 1.51 -17.34
C GLU A 110 2.86 2.79 -16.91
N GLU A 111 2.05 3.39 -17.81
CA GLU A 111 1.24 4.56 -17.48
C GLU A 111 0.12 4.25 -16.45
N SER A 112 -0.29 2.99 -16.33
CA SER A 112 -1.33 2.60 -15.36
C SER A 112 -0.91 2.91 -13.93
N ALA A 113 0.35 2.66 -13.56
CA ALA A 113 0.86 2.92 -12.21
C ALA A 113 0.98 4.43 -11.90
N VAL A 114 1.10 5.29 -12.91
CA VAL A 114 1.31 6.75 -12.73
C VAL A 114 0.01 7.50 -12.38
N HIS A 115 -1.15 6.93 -12.72
CA HIS A 115 -2.45 7.60 -12.58
C HIS A 115 -3.35 7.00 -11.50
N GLU A 116 -2.84 6.09 -10.69
CA GLU A 116 -3.60 5.42 -9.63
C GLU A 116 -3.74 6.29 -8.37
N SER A 117 -4.64 5.84 -7.47
CA SER A 117 -4.79 6.43 -6.14
C SER A 117 -3.45 6.47 -5.40
N PHE A 118 -3.23 7.54 -4.65
CA PHE A 118 -2.04 7.83 -3.85
C PHE A 118 -0.80 8.31 -4.62
N GLU A 119 -0.71 8.13 -5.94
CA GLU A 119 0.43 8.57 -6.75
C GLU A 119 0.63 10.10 -6.72
N LYS A 120 -0.46 10.84 -6.78
CA LYS A 120 -0.48 12.31 -6.67
C LYS A 120 -1.00 12.78 -5.31
N GLY A 121 -0.95 11.90 -4.31
CA GLY A 121 -1.40 12.19 -2.94
C GLY A 121 -2.92 12.25 -2.78
N ILE A 122 -3.72 11.90 -3.80
CA ILE A 122 -5.19 11.86 -3.74
C ILE A 122 -5.72 10.53 -4.28
N LEU A 123 -7.00 10.28 -4.10
CA LEU A 123 -7.68 9.15 -4.73
C LEU A 123 -7.85 9.39 -6.23
N ASP A 124 -7.88 8.31 -7.00
CA ASP A 124 -8.21 8.36 -8.42
C ASP A 124 -9.68 8.74 -8.63
N PHE A 125 -9.98 9.28 -9.82
CA PHE A 125 -11.33 9.64 -10.24
C PHE A 125 -12.18 8.39 -10.52
N PRO A 126 -13.53 8.49 -10.51
CA PRO A 126 -14.40 7.38 -10.86
C PRO A 126 -14.23 6.99 -12.33
N GLN A 127 -14.10 5.69 -12.56
CA GLN A 127 -13.96 5.11 -13.89
C GLN A 127 -15.33 4.68 -14.43
N TYR A 128 -15.53 4.82 -15.74
CA TYR A 128 -16.74 4.41 -16.44
C TYR A 128 -16.38 3.55 -17.66
N THR A 129 -17.22 2.58 -17.96
CA THR A 129 -17.10 1.72 -19.16
C THR A 129 -18.46 1.54 -19.83
N LYS A 130 -18.50 0.77 -20.91
CA LYS A 130 -19.75 0.42 -21.63
C LYS A 130 -20.68 -0.45 -20.76
N PRO A 131 -21.99 -0.33 -20.93
CA PRO A 131 -22.70 0.57 -21.86
C PRO A 131 -22.74 2.03 -21.39
N ARG A 132 -23.05 2.98 -22.30
CA ARG A 132 -23.18 4.42 -22.00
C ARG A 132 -24.26 4.71 -20.97
N GLU A 133 -25.34 3.93 -21.02
CA GLU A 133 -26.44 3.99 -20.06
C GLU A 133 -26.75 2.61 -19.51
N TYR A 134 -26.97 2.52 -18.21
CA TYR A 134 -27.41 1.30 -17.54
C TYR A 134 -28.44 1.62 -16.47
N MET A 135 -29.66 1.12 -16.63
CA MET A 135 -30.80 1.32 -15.69
C MET A 135 -31.03 2.79 -15.31
N GLY A 136 -30.99 3.70 -16.32
CA GLY A 136 -31.17 5.14 -16.11
C GLY A 136 -29.92 5.89 -15.62
N LEU A 137 -28.82 5.18 -15.32
CA LEU A 137 -27.54 5.77 -14.95
C LEU A 137 -26.69 5.99 -16.20
N GLN A 138 -26.23 7.22 -16.41
CA GLN A 138 -25.47 7.57 -17.59
C GLN A 138 -24.01 7.86 -17.28
N VAL A 139 -23.13 7.59 -18.27
CA VAL A 139 -21.75 8.07 -18.25
C VAL A 139 -21.76 9.59 -18.40
N PRO A 140 -20.99 10.35 -17.59
CA PRO A 140 -20.92 11.81 -17.70
C PRO A 140 -20.58 12.28 -19.12
N GLU A 141 -21.28 13.31 -19.59
CA GLU A 141 -21.14 13.85 -20.94
C GLU A 141 -19.70 14.37 -21.21
N GLU A 142 -19.03 14.90 -20.20
CA GLU A 142 -17.65 15.37 -20.30
C GLU A 142 -16.70 14.26 -20.76
N LEU A 143 -16.92 13.02 -20.32
CA LEU A 143 -16.05 11.87 -20.66
C LEU A 143 -16.23 11.38 -22.08
N ILE A 144 -17.37 11.66 -22.72
CA ILE A 144 -17.68 11.25 -24.08
C ILE A 144 -17.62 12.40 -25.09
N SER A 145 -17.27 13.61 -24.64
CA SER A 145 -17.23 14.82 -25.47
C SER A 145 -16.11 14.83 -26.54
N GLY A 146 -15.07 13.99 -26.37
CA GLY A 146 -13.85 14.03 -27.18
C GLY A 146 -12.94 15.22 -26.86
N ASN A 147 -13.33 16.12 -25.97
CA ASN A 147 -12.52 17.26 -25.57
C ASN A 147 -11.56 16.88 -24.43
N HIS A 148 -10.29 16.68 -24.73
CA HIS A 148 -9.28 16.23 -23.78
C HIS A 148 -9.11 17.16 -22.57
N GLU A 149 -9.20 18.50 -22.77
CA GLU A 149 -9.08 19.46 -21.67
C GLU A 149 -10.29 19.39 -20.74
N LEU A 150 -11.49 19.24 -21.28
CA LEU A 150 -12.71 19.06 -20.49
C LEU A 150 -12.66 17.77 -19.68
N ILE A 151 -12.24 16.66 -20.31
CA ILE A 151 -12.07 15.36 -19.66
C ILE A 151 -11.06 15.46 -18.52
N LYS A 152 -9.91 16.12 -18.74
CA LYS A 152 -8.87 16.29 -17.72
C LYS A 152 -9.37 17.08 -16.51
N LYS A 153 -10.07 18.20 -16.76
CA LYS A 153 -10.68 19.02 -15.70
C LYS A 153 -11.75 18.25 -14.93
N PHE A 154 -12.62 17.53 -15.63
CA PHE A 154 -13.63 16.68 -15.01
C PHE A 154 -12.98 15.62 -14.09
N ARG A 155 -12.00 14.86 -14.60
CA ARG A 155 -11.27 13.85 -13.85
C ARG A 155 -10.61 14.42 -12.59
N ARG A 156 -9.92 15.57 -12.71
CA ARG A 156 -9.29 16.24 -11.56
C ARG A 156 -10.32 16.64 -10.52
N ARG A 157 -11.43 17.25 -10.93
CA ARG A 157 -12.53 17.63 -10.03
C ARG A 157 -13.10 16.43 -9.31
N GLN A 158 -13.39 15.34 -10.02
CA GLN A 158 -13.96 14.13 -9.43
C GLN A 158 -13.00 13.44 -8.46
N ALA A 159 -11.70 13.42 -8.77
CA ALA A 159 -10.68 12.91 -7.86
C ALA A 159 -10.63 13.70 -6.53
N LEU A 160 -10.67 15.03 -6.62
CA LEU A 160 -10.70 15.91 -5.45
C LEU A 160 -11.96 15.71 -4.60
N LEU A 161 -13.15 15.68 -5.20
CA LEU A 161 -14.42 15.48 -4.50
C LEU A 161 -14.47 14.09 -3.85
N LYS A 162 -14.01 13.05 -4.55
CA LYS A 162 -13.93 11.69 -4.00
C LYS A 162 -12.95 11.62 -2.82
N THR A 163 -11.81 12.32 -2.93
CA THR A 163 -10.84 12.40 -1.84
C THR A 163 -11.40 13.15 -0.65
N GLN A 164 -12.05 14.30 -0.85
CA GLN A 164 -12.68 15.08 0.20
C GLN A 164 -13.73 14.26 0.96
N LYS A 165 -14.52 13.48 0.24
CA LYS A 165 -15.59 12.65 0.84
C LYS A 165 -15.05 11.46 1.64
N ASN A 166 -14.04 10.76 1.11
CA ASN A 166 -13.64 9.45 1.63
C ASN A 166 -12.31 9.46 2.40
N ARG A 167 -11.41 10.40 2.08
CA ARG A 167 -10.06 10.49 2.63
C ARG A 167 -9.60 11.95 2.74
N PRO A 168 -10.34 12.80 3.51
CA PRO A 168 -10.07 14.24 3.59
C PRO A 168 -8.65 14.56 4.08
N GLU A 169 -8.07 13.71 4.93
CA GLU A 169 -6.71 13.87 5.44
C GLU A 169 -5.62 13.84 4.35
N LEU A 170 -5.92 13.31 3.18
CA LEU A 170 -4.98 13.34 2.05
C LEU A 170 -4.87 14.74 1.45
N LEU A 171 -5.96 15.52 1.46
CA LEU A 171 -5.94 16.89 0.95
C LEU A 171 -5.07 17.83 1.79
N GLU A 172 -4.91 17.53 3.08
CA GLU A 172 -4.06 18.31 3.99
C GLU A 172 -2.55 18.16 3.66
N LYS A 173 -2.19 17.07 2.97
CA LYS A 173 -0.80 16.69 2.66
C LYS A 173 -0.32 17.18 1.31
N ILE A 174 -1.19 17.78 0.49
CA ILE A 174 -0.87 18.21 -0.87
C ILE A 174 -1.04 19.72 -1.02
N GLN A 175 -0.33 20.29 -2.00
CA GLN A 175 -0.56 21.66 -2.43
C GLN A 175 -1.71 21.72 -3.44
N LEU A 176 -2.81 22.34 -3.03
CA LEU A 176 -3.96 22.58 -3.91
C LEU A 176 -3.75 23.85 -4.72
N SER A 177 -4.02 23.79 -6.03
CA SER A 177 -4.08 24.99 -6.87
C SER A 177 -5.30 25.86 -6.55
N ASP A 178 -5.34 27.09 -7.03
CA ASP A 178 -6.52 27.95 -6.86
C ASP A 178 -7.76 27.38 -7.58
N GLU A 179 -7.58 26.69 -8.67
CA GLU A 179 -8.64 25.97 -9.39
C GLU A 179 -9.16 24.80 -8.54
N ASP A 180 -8.27 24.00 -7.93
CA ASP A 180 -8.65 22.91 -7.04
C ASP A 180 -9.47 23.42 -5.84
N ARG A 181 -9.04 24.53 -5.25
CA ARG A 181 -9.74 25.15 -4.11
C ARG A 181 -11.15 25.63 -4.48
N LYS A 182 -11.32 26.13 -5.70
CA LYS A 182 -12.64 26.51 -6.23
C LYS A 182 -13.55 25.29 -6.41
N PHE A 183 -13.02 24.18 -6.92
CA PHE A 183 -13.78 22.93 -7.08
C PHE A 183 -14.25 22.34 -5.75
N LEU A 184 -13.46 22.49 -4.68
CA LEU A 184 -13.81 21.97 -3.36
C LEU A 184 -14.79 22.86 -2.58
N LYS A 185 -14.96 24.13 -2.97
CA LYS A 185 -15.87 25.08 -2.31
C LYS A 185 -17.25 25.18 -2.98
N GLY A 186 -17.39 24.76 -4.22
CA GLY A 186 -18.61 24.82 -5.03
C GLY A 186 -19.31 23.49 -5.15
#